data_3c4588d1d22843d1a3abec1b6b51ff67
#
_entry.id   3c4588d1d22843d1a3abec1b6b51ff67
#
_cell.length_a   1.000
_cell.length_b   1.000
_cell.length_c   1.000
_cell.angle_alpha   90.00
_cell.angle_beta   90.00
_cell.angle_gamma   90.00
#
_symmetry.space_group_name_H-M   'P 1'
#
loop_
_entity.id
_entity.type
_entity.pdbx_description
1 polymer ?
#
loop_
_entity_poly.entity_id
_entity_poly.type
_entity_poly.pdbx_seq_one_letter_code
_entity_poly.pdbx_strand_id
1 'polypeptide(L)'
;MRSIRSLAAFAAFLPAAAMAQEVTLRVVSSFAENTQYVRNFDGFMKKLNAEGKGNLQLNFIGGPKAMPPFEVGNAVRTGVVDIGLTTGAFYTNIMPEADALKLTQLPATELRRNGGHDLVNRIWNEKANMVYLARIVDYSPFHAYLTKPVAKPDFTGLKLRITPVYREFFQALGATVVQTAPGEVYTALERGVVDGYGWPIHGIFDFNWHEKTRHRVEPGFYNAEVSLVMNLDRWKGLTAAQRDFLSRQAVAFEAQNNSWKKYNEDETRRQQAAGIQAISFDAATARQFHDRAYEVAWAGMIKASPVYGPQMRKLFSR
;
A
#
# COMPACT_ATOMS: atom_id res chain seq x y z
N MET A 1 -13.87 49.15 71.08
CA MET A 1 -13.35 47.91 70.54
C MET A 1 -14.08 47.58 69.23
N ARG A 2 -13.47 47.84 68.08
CA ARG A 2 -14.05 47.59 66.78
C ARG A 2 -13.36 46.31 66.21
N SER A 3 -14.12 45.21 66.02
CA SER A 3 -13.66 43.97 65.41
C SER A 3 -13.71 44.09 63.89
N ILE A 4 -12.54 44.01 63.27
CA ILE A 4 -12.37 43.91 61.81
C ILE A 4 -12.56 42.42 61.44
N ARG A 5 -13.60 42.11 60.66
CA ARG A 5 -13.81 40.81 60.04
C ARG A 5 -13.11 40.79 58.69
N SER A 6 -12.02 40.04 58.57
CA SER A 6 -11.32 39.80 57.32
C SER A 6 -12.12 38.78 56.47
N LEU A 7 -12.63 39.19 55.33
CA LEU A 7 -13.17 38.31 54.30
C LEU A 7 -12.02 37.72 53.49
N ALA A 8 -11.76 36.43 53.63
CA ALA A 8 -10.84 35.68 52.77
C ALA A 8 -11.60 35.33 51.47
N ALA A 9 -11.21 35.96 50.35
CA ALA A 9 -11.68 35.59 49.03
C ALA A 9 -10.99 34.33 48.56
N PHE A 10 -11.72 33.21 48.46
CA PHE A 10 -11.25 31.97 47.85
C PHE A 10 -11.34 32.14 46.35
N ALA A 11 -10.21 32.38 45.68
CA ALA A 11 -10.11 32.35 44.22
C ALA A 11 -10.15 30.89 43.76
N ALA A 12 -11.28 30.44 43.21
CA ALA A 12 -11.40 29.14 42.57
C ALA A 12 -10.59 29.15 41.28
N PHE A 13 -9.41 28.51 41.27
CA PHE A 13 -8.67 28.19 40.07
C PHE A 13 -9.45 27.11 39.30
N LEU A 14 -10.24 27.50 38.31
CA LEU A 14 -10.74 26.56 37.28
C LEU A 14 -9.54 26.13 36.44
N PRO A 15 -9.26 24.84 36.33
CA PRO A 15 -8.23 24.39 35.40
C PRO A 15 -8.72 24.74 33.99
N ALA A 16 -8.03 25.64 33.32
CA ALA A 16 -8.19 25.82 31.87
C ALA A 16 -7.89 24.46 31.21
N ALA A 17 -8.92 23.79 30.71
CA ALA A 17 -8.73 22.63 29.87
C ALA A 17 -7.86 23.09 28.71
N ALA A 18 -6.60 22.67 28.69
CA ALA A 18 -5.70 22.94 27.58
C ALA A 18 -6.33 22.30 26.35
N MET A 19 -7.01 23.10 25.54
CA MET A 19 -7.49 22.66 24.22
C MET A 19 -6.26 22.18 23.47
N ALA A 20 -6.20 20.88 23.16
CA ALA A 20 -5.12 20.34 22.38
C ALA A 20 -5.05 21.13 21.06
N GLN A 21 -3.90 21.72 20.77
CA GLN A 21 -3.71 22.48 19.54
C GLN A 21 -3.94 21.57 18.33
N GLU A 22 -4.69 22.04 17.34
CA GLU A 22 -4.88 21.35 16.08
C GLU A 22 -3.53 21.02 15.43
N VAL A 23 -3.36 19.78 15.01
CA VAL A 23 -2.17 19.29 14.34
C VAL A 23 -2.46 19.04 12.87
N THR A 24 -1.64 19.59 11.99
CA THR A 24 -1.67 19.28 10.55
C THR A 24 -0.55 18.32 10.22
N LEU A 25 -0.89 17.16 9.60
CA LEU A 25 0.04 16.14 9.15
C LEU A 25 0.24 16.24 7.64
N ARG A 26 1.51 16.25 7.21
CA ARG A 26 1.90 16.31 5.79
C ARG A 26 1.85 14.94 5.19
N VAL A 27 1.16 14.79 4.04
CA VAL A 27 0.99 13.52 3.34
C VAL A 27 1.56 13.61 1.94
N VAL A 28 2.35 12.60 1.54
CA VAL A 28 2.85 12.43 0.17
C VAL A 28 2.42 11.07 -0.37
N SER A 29 2.13 10.99 -1.66
CA SER A 29 1.79 9.75 -2.34
C SER A 29 2.92 9.25 -3.24
N SER A 30 3.17 7.94 -3.20
CA SER A 30 3.97 7.25 -4.22
C SER A 30 3.26 7.11 -5.56
N PHE A 31 1.95 7.39 -5.61
CA PHE A 31 1.10 7.23 -6.79
C PHE A 31 0.67 8.59 -7.32
N ALA A 32 0.49 8.66 -8.65
CA ALA A 32 0.04 9.87 -9.32
C ALA A 32 -1.41 10.21 -8.94
N GLU A 33 -1.73 11.50 -8.96
CA GLU A 33 -3.01 12.05 -8.50
C GLU A 33 -4.22 11.53 -9.31
N ASN A 34 -3.99 11.14 -10.56
CA ASN A 34 -5.01 10.54 -11.42
C ASN A 34 -5.27 9.04 -11.16
N THR A 35 -4.57 8.40 -10.21
CA THR A 35 -4.80 6.99 -9.89
C THR A 35 -6.00 6.81 -8.96
N GLN A 36 -6.66 5.64 -9.07
CA GLN A 36 -7.78 5.30 -8.17
C GLN A 36 -7.37 5.30 -6.70
N TYR A 37 -6.11 4.97 -6.38
CA TYR A 37 -5.58 5.03 -5.01
C TYR A 37 -5.67 6.43 -4.42
N VAL A 38 -5.21 7.43 -5.19
CA VAL A 38 -5.20 8.84 -4.72
C VAL A 38 -6.61 9.42 -4.73
N ARG A 39 -7.46 9.07 -5.71
CA ARG A 39 -8.87 9.48 -5.70
C ARG A 39 -9.62 8.97 -4.47
N ASN A 40 -9.42 7.70 -4.07
CA ASN A 40 -10.01 7.15 -2.85
C ASN A 40 -9.46 7.83 -1.60
N PHE A 41 -8.15 8.09 -1.57
CA PHE A 41 -7.49 8.80 -0.48
C PHE A 41 -7.98 10.25 -0.34
N ASP A 42 -8.20 10.96 -1.44
CA ASP A 42 -8.75 12.33 -1.42
C ASP A 42 -10.14 12.36 -0.76
N GLY A 43 -11.01 11.40 -1.09
CA GLY A 43 -12.31 11.25 -0.42
C GLY A 43 -12.19 11.00 1.09
N PHE A 44 -11.28 10.12 1.47
CA PHE A 44 -10.96 9.84 2.88
C PHE A 44 -10.42 11.09 3.59
N MET A 45 -9.46 11.79 2.99
CA MET A 45 -8.86 12.99 3.56
C MET A 45 -9.88 14.11 3.77
N LYS A 46 -10.75 14.36 2.79
CA LYS A 46 -11.84 15.36 2.92
C LYS A 46 -12.74 15.05 4.10
N LYS A 47 -13.14 13.79 4.27
CA LYS A 47 -13.96 13.34 5.40
C LYS A 47 -13.22 13.53 6.73
N LEU A 48 -11.98 13.03 6.82
CA LEU A 48 -11.14 13.15 8.01
C LEU A 48 -10.98 14.63 8.41
N ASN A 49 -10.67 15.50 7.45
CA ASN A 49 -10.47 16.92 7.70
C ASN A 49 -11.76 17.61 8.15
N ALA A 50 -12.92 17.21 7.62
CA ALA A 50 -14.20 17.75 8.08
C ALA A 50 -14.52 17.38 9.53
N GLU A 51 -14.26 16.12 9.92
CA GLU A 51 -14.51 15.59 11.26
C GLU A 51 -13.40 15.96 12.26
N GLY A 52 -12.20 16.25 11.77
CA GLY A 52 -11.00 16.53 12.57
C GLY A 52 -10.75 18.01 12.89
N LYS A 53 -11.67 18.93 12.55
CA LYS A 53 -11.51 20.36 12.84
C LYS A 53 -11.26 20.63 14.32
N GLY A 54 -10.22 21.41 14.61
CA GLY A 54 -9.79 21.71 15.97
C GLY A 54 -8.98 20.60 16.64
N ASN A 55 -8.76 19.45 15.97
CA ASN A 55 -8.03 18.32 16.52
C ASN A 55 -6.88 17.87 15.61
N LEU A 56 -7.17 17.36 14.39
CA LEU A 56 -6.18 16.84 13.45
C LEU A 56 -6.62 17.01 12.01
N GLN A 57 -5.73 17.52 11.17
CA GLN A 57 -5.91 17.71 9.73
C GLN A 57 -4.83 16.99 8.94
N LEU A 58 -5.15 16.59 7.72
CA LEU A 58 -4.19 16.10 6.71
C LEU A 58 -3.98 17.18 5.64
N ASN A 59 -2.73 17.42 5.27
CA ASN A 59 -2.34 18.27 4.16
C ASN A 59 -1.64 17.42 3.10
N PHE A 60 -2.27 17.23 1.96
CA PHE A 60 -1.69 16.49 0.83
C PHE A 60 -0.71 17.37 0.05
N ILE A 61 0.56 16.99 0.07
CA ILE A 61 1.66 17.73 -0.60
C ILE A 61 1.69 17.41 -2.10
N GLY A 62 1.39 16.15 -2.48
CA GLY A 62 1.38 15.71 -3.87
C GLY A 62 1.83 14.27 -4.07
N GLY A 63 1.91 13.88 -5.34
CA GLY A 63 2.35 12.56 -5.78
C GLY A 63 3.80 12.56 -6.30
N PRO A 64 4.11 11.77 -7.36
CA PRO A 64 5.44 11.58 -7.92
C PRO A 64 6.17 12.86 -8.39
N LYS A 65 5.43 13.93 -8.65
CA LYS A 65 6.02 15.24 -8.99
C LYS A 65 6.60 15.95 -7.76
N ALA A 66 6.04 15.69 -6.57
CA ALA A 66 6.53 16.25 -5.31
C ALA A 66 7.67 15.39 -4.74
N MET A 67 7.61 14.07 -4.92
CA MET A 67 8.62 13.14 -4.40
C MET A 67 8.65 11.85 -5.24
N PRO A 68 9.85 11.35 -5.63
CA PRO A 68 9.97 10.09 -6.35
C PRO A 68 9.30 8.93 -5.59
N PRO A 69 8.57 8.03 -6.26
CA PRO A 69 7.78 6.97 -5.62
C PRO A 69 8.55 6.08 -4.63
N PHE A 70 9.79 5.73 -4.95
CA PHE A 70 10.64 4.86 -4.13
C PHE A 70 11.31 5.59 -2.95
N GLU A 71 11.20 6.92 -2.87
CA GLU A 71 11.75 7.73 -1.77
C GLU A 71 10.72 8.00 -0.66
N VAL A 72 9.44 7.82 -0.93
CA VAL A 72 8.37 8.12 0.04
C VAL A 72 8.54 7.34 1.34
N GLY A 73 8.87 6.05 1.28
CA GLY A 73 9.14 5.25 2.48
C GLY A 73 10.26 5.82 3.33
N ASN A 74 11.38 6.20 2.72
CA ASN A 74 12.51 6.79 3.44
C ASN A 74 12.15 8.18 4.02
N ALA A 75 11.38 8.98 3.30
CA ALA A 75 10.94 10.29 3.76
C ALA A 75 10.02 10.20 5.00
N VAL A 76 9.14 9.18 5.05
CA VAL A 76 8.34 8.88 6.24
C VAL A 76 9.24 8.43 7.39
N ARG A 77 10.15 7.49 7.14
CA ARG A 77 11.08 6.98 8.15
C ARG A 77 11.87 8.08 8.84
N THR A 78 12.34 9.05 8.08
CA THR A 78 13.18 10.17 8.56
C THR A 78 12.38 11.39 9.03
N GLY A 79 11.05 11.38 8.90
CA GLY A 79 10.19 12.49 9.32
C GLY A 79 10.17 13.71 8.38
N VAL A 80 10.72 13.58 7.17
CA VAL A 80 10.62 14.61 6.10
C VAL A 80 9.13 14.85 5.77
N VAL A 81 8.34 13.78 5.73
CA VAL A 81 6.88 13.84 5.69
C VAL A 81 6.29 13.00 6.83
N ASP A 82 5.08 13.33 7.25
CA ASP A 82 4.46 12.69 8.41
C ASP A 82 3.77 11.38 8.02
N ILE A 83 3.12 11.33 6.86
CA ILE A 83 2.40 10.16 6.33
C ILE A 83 2.77 9.92 4.87
N GLY A 84 2.92 8.65 4.50
CA GLY A 84 3.06 8.18 3.12
C GLY A 84 1.85 7.34 2.69
N LEU A 85 1.25 7.68 1.55
CA LEU A 85 0.38 6.79 0.80
C LEU A 85 1.28 6.00 -0.16
N THR A 86 1.64 4.77 0.20
CA THR A 86 2.66 4.01 -0.50
C THR A 86 2.37 2.50 -0.48
N THR A 87 3.28 1.69 -0.94
CA THR A 87 3.24 0.22 -0.89
C THR A 87 4.53 -0.33 -0.31
N GLY A 88 4.47 -1.42 0.42
CA GLY A 88 5.63 -2.11 0.97
C GLY A 88 6.70 -2.41 -0.08
N ALA A 89 6.28 -2.72 -1.29
CA ALA A 89 7.17 -2.98 -2.42
C ALA A 89 8.15 -1.82 -2.76
N PHE A 90 7.83 -0.58 -2.37
CA PHE A 90 8.63 0.59 -2.75
C PHE A 90 9.72 0.95 -1.75
N TYR A 91 9.73 0.31 -0.57
CA TYR A 91 10.74 0.55 0.47
C TYR A 91 11.34 -0.74 1.06
N THR A 92 11.43 -1.79 0.24
CA THR A 92 12.07 -3.08 0.59
C THR A 92 13.56 -2.94 0.92
N ASN A 93 14.20 -1.87 0.43
CA ASN A 93 15.57 -1.49 0.78
C ASN A 93 15.71 -1.04 2.24
N ILE A 94 14.64 -0.58 2.88
CA ILE A 94 14.62 -0.22 4.31
C ILE A 94 14.47 -1.49 5.16
N MET A 95 13.55 -2.37 4.75
CA MET A 95 13.25 -3.62 5.44
C MET A 95 12.63 -4.63 4.45
N PRO A 96 13.16 -5.84 4.35
CA PRO A 96 12.63 -6.85 3.42
C PRO A 96 11.21 -7.28 3.76
N GLU A 97 10.81 -7.24 5.03
CA GLU A 97 9.47 -7.62 5.50
C GLU A 97 8.35 -6.81 4.84
N ALA A 98 8.65 -5.61 4.33
CA ALA A 98 7.68 -4.80 3.62
C ALA A 98 7.14 -5.50 2.37
N ASP A 99 7.95 -6.35 1.71
CA ASP A 99 7.53 -7.12 0.54
C ASP A 99 6.57 -8.28 0.89
N ALA A 100 6.53 -8.74 2.15
CA ALA A 100 5.62 -9.80 2.56
C ALA A 100 4.15 -9.39 2.54
N LEU A 101 3.84 -8.10 2.56
CA LEU A 101 2.45 -7.61 2.54
C LEU A 101 1.69 -8.05 1.28
N LYS A 102 2.37 -8.24 0.15
CA LYS A 102 1.78 -8.79 -1.10
C LYS A 102 1.30 -10.24 -0.96
N LEU A 103 1.88 -11.00 -0.02
CA LEU A 103 1.66 -12.43 0.16
C LEU A 103 0.45 -12.73 1.04
N THR A 104 -0.21 -11.70 1.57
CA THR A 104 -1.39 -11.92 2.40
C THR A 104 -2.57 -12.43 1.58
N GLN A 105 -3.14 -13.55 2.02
CA GLN A 105 -4.34 -14.16 1.46
C GLN A 105 -5.61 -13.75 2.22
N LEU A 106 -5.44 -12.93 3.25
CA LEU A 106 -6.49 -12.47 4.15
C LEU A 106 -6.75 -10.97 3.93
N PRO A 107 -8.00 -10.51 4.04
CA PRO A 107 -8.30 -9.08 4.00
C PRO A 107 -7.77 -8.36 5.25
N ALA A 108 -7.61 -7.04 5.16
CA ALA A 108 -7.09 -6.20 6.25
C ALA A 108 -7.87 -6.40 7.57
N THR A 109 -9.19 -6.53 7.48
CA THR A 109 -10.07 -6.77 8.64
C THR A 109 -9.76 -8.09 9.36
N GLU A 110 -9.37 -9.13 8.62
CA GLU A 110 -8.97 -10.42 9.19
C GLU A 110 -7.58 -10.32 9.84
N LEU A 111 -6.64 -9.62 9.18
CA LEU A 111 -5.30 -9.39 9.74
C LEU A 111 -5.35 -8.62 11.06
N ARG A 112 -6.31 -7.71 11.24
CA ARG A 112 -6.53 -7.05 12.54
C ARG A 112 -7.04 -8.02 13.60
N ARG A 113 -7.89 -8.97 13.22
CA ARG A 113 -8.46 -9.94 14.17
C ARG A 113 -7.49 -11.04 14.58
N ASN A 114 -6.63 -11.48 13.67
CA ASN A 114 -5.70 -12.60 13.92
C ASN A 114 -4.34 -12.17 14.49
N GLY A 115 -4.13 -10.86 14.71
CA GLY A 115 -2.85 -10.30 15.19
C GLY A 115 -1.82 -10.02 14.09
N GLY A 116 -2.15 -10.24 12.82
CA GLY A 116 -1.27 -9.94 11.67
C GLY A 116 -0.93 -8.46 11.57
N HIS A 117 -1.92 -7.58 11.77
CA HIS A 117 -1.70 -6.14 11.80
C HIS A 117 -0.78 -5.70 12.95
N ASP A 118 -0.90 -6.30 14.13
CA ASP A 118 -0.07 -5.98 15.29
C ASP A 118 1.38 -6.43 15.05
N LEU A 119 1.57 -7.59 14.42
CA LEU A 119 2.89 -8.06 13.99
C LEU A 119 3.52 -7.08 13.00
N VAL A 120 2.77 -6.63 11.98
CA VAL A 120 3.23 -5.61 11.04
C VAL A 120 3.65 -4.35 11.78
N ASN A 121 2.81 -3.79 12.63
CA ASN A 121 3.15 -2.57 13.39
C ASN A 121 4.41 -2.74 14.24
N ARG A 122 4.57 -3.87 14.92
CA ARG A 122 5.79 -4.14 15.69
C ARG A 122 7.03 -4.10 14.80
N ILE A 123 7.01 -4.78 13.66
CA ILE A 123 8.15 -4.82 12.73
C ILE A 123 8.45 -3.42 12.17
N TRP A 124 7.40 -2.67 11.75
CA TRP A 124 7.55 -1.31 11.21
C TRP A 124 8.09 -0.32 12.24
N ASN A 125 7.65 -0.44 13.50
CA ASN A 125 8.16 0.37 14.60
C ASN A 125 9.65 0.08 14.85
N GLU A 126 10.03 -1.21 14.92
CA GLU A 126 11.39 -1.63 15.26
C GLU A 126 12.40 -1.32 14.14
N LYS A 127 12.02 -1.56 12.88
CA LYS A 127 12.96 -1.53 11.76
C LYS A 127 12.91 -0.26 10.91
N ALA A 128 11.77 0.39 10.85
CA ALA A 128 11.55 1.48 9.91
C ALA A 128 11.16 2.82 10.56
N ASN A 129 11.06 2.90 11.89
CA ASN A 129 10.55 4.10 12.58
C ASN A 129 9.18 4.54 12.01
N MET A 130 8.29 3.58 11.73
CA MET A 130 6.97 3.82 11.16
C MET A 130 5.87 3.14 11.97
N VAL A 131 4.66 3.68 11.83
CA VAL A 131 3.38 3.05 12.19
C VAL A 131 2.66 2.67 10.90
N TYR A 132 2.19 1.43 10.80
CA TYR A 132 1.34 0.97 9.71
C TYR A 132 -0.11 1.27 10.07
N LEU A 133 -0.68 2.35 9.53
CA LEU A 133 -2.00 2.84 9.91
C LEU A 133 -3.13 2.02 9.30
N ALA A 134 -3.07 1.78 7.99
CA ALA A 134 -4.13 1.12 7.25
C ALA A 134 -3.62 0.49 5.95
N ARG A 135 -4.19 -0.66 5.59
CA ARG A 135 -4.14 -1.22 4.23
C ARG A 135 -5.40 -0.81 3.49
N ILE A 136 -5.25 -0.07 2.40
CA ILE A 136 -6.40 0.54 1.69
C ILE A 136 -6.76 -0.17 0.38
N VAL A 137 -6.07 -1.26 0.06
CA VAL A 137 -6.35 -2.11 -1.11
C VAL A 137 -6.35 -3.57 -0.68
N ASP A 138 -7.43 -4.26 -0.98
CA ASP A 138 -7.59 -5.71 -0.85
C ASP A 138 -8.22 -6.31 -2.11
N TYR A 139 -8.27 -7.64 -2.19
CA TYR A 139 -8.96 -8.39 -3.26
C TYR A 139 -8.47 -8.09 -4.68
N SER A 140 -7.26 -7.58 -4.81
CA SER A 140 -6.71 -7.06 -6.07
C SER A 140 -5.49 -7.88 -6.49
N PRO A 141 -5.68 -8.99 -7.22
CA PRO A 141 -4.57 -9.82 -7.67
C PRO A 141 -3.68 -9.04 -8.64
N PHE A 142 -2.41 -9.37 -8.64
CA PHE A 142 -1.47 -8.95 -9.66
C PHE A 142 -1.54 -9.88 -10.87
N HIS A 143 -1.22 -9.35 -12.04
CA HIS A 143 -1.11 -10.10 -13.29
C HIS A 143 0.19 -9.74 -14.04
N ALA A 144 0.64 -10.64 -14.89
CA ALA A 144 1.58 -10.30 -15.94
C ALA A 144 0.78 -9.81 -17.16
N TYR A 145 1.13 -8.64 -17.66
CA TYR A 145 0.58 -8.03 -18.88
C TYR A 145 1.64 -8.06 -19.97
N LEU A 146 1.29 -8.55 -21.16
CA LEU A 146 2.23 -8.82 -22.23
C LEU A 146 1.82 -8.16 -23.55
N THR A 147 2.81 -7.81 -24.35
CA THR A 147 2.61 -7.33 -25.73
C THR A 147 2.42 -8.50 -26.72
N LYS A 148 2.89 -9.71 -26.36
CA LYS A 148 2.81 -10.93 -27.14
C LYS A 148 2.29 -12.09 -26.30
N PRO A 149 1.61 -13.09 -26.88
CA PRO A 149 1.12 -14.23 -26.13
C PRO A 149 2.25 -15.19 -25.72
N VAL A 150 1.98 -15.95 -24.66
CA VAL A 150 2.79 -17.12 -24.25
C VAL A 150 1.89 -18.35 -24.21
N ALA A 151 2.39 -19.49 -24.65
CA ALA A 151 1.63 -20.76 -24.67
C ALA A 151 1.63 -21.47 -23.32
N LYS A 152 2.62 -21.22 -22.48
CA LYS A 152 2.82 -21.80 -21.14
C LYS A 152 3.39 -20.72 -20.21
N PRO A 153 3.37 -20.92 -18.89
CA PRO A 153 3.94 -19.97 -17.92
C PRO A 153 5.48 -19.99 -17.91
N ASP A 154 6.05 -19.65 -19.05
CA ASP A 154 7.48 -19.56 -19.31
C ASP A 154 7.74 -18.19 -19.96
N PHE A 155 8.49 -17.36 -19.27
CA PHE A 155 8.80 -15.99 -19.70
C PHE A 155 10.24 -15.88 -20.24
N THR A 156 10.87 -17.02 -20.55
CA THR A 156 12.19 -17.06 -21.17
C THR A 156 12.21 -16.23 -22.46
N GLY A 157 13.18 -15.33 -22.57
CA GLY A 157 13.31 -14.42 -23.71
C GLY A 157 12.46 -13.14 -23.58
N LEU A 158 11.58 -13.04 -22.58
CA LEU A 158 10.84 -11.80 -22.33
C LEU A 158 11.61 -10.88 -21.37
N LYS A 159 11.55 -9.59 -21.66
CA LYS A 159 12.01 -8.53 -20.78
C LYS A 159 10.79 -7.85 -20.15
N LEU A 160 10.61 -8.01 -18.84
CA LEU A 160 9.43 -7.54 -18.15
C LEU A 160 9.76 -6.39 -17.19
N ARG A 161 8.96 -5.34 -17.27
CA ARG A 161 9.01 -4.26 -16.30
C ARG A 161 8.47 -4.75 -14.96
N ILE A 162 9.19 -4.42 -13.90
CA ILE A 162 8.79 -4.75 -12.52
C ILE A 162 8.86 -3.53 -11.59
N THR A 163 8.20 -3.66 -10.45
CA THR A 163 8.65 -3.17 -9.15
C THR A 163 9.24 -4.35 -8.37
N PRO A 164 9.88 -4.16 -7.22
CA PRO A 164 10.45 -5.28 -6.45
C PRO A 164 9.48 -6.44 -6.22
N VAL A 165 8.19 -6.18 -6.13
CA VAL A 165 7.11 -7.15 -5.86
C VAL A 165 7.10 -8.39 -6.77
N TYR A 166 7.56 -8.26 -8.01
CA TYR A 166 7.47 -9.33 -9.02
C TYR A 166 8.78 -10.08 -9.25
N ARG A 167 9.89 -9.59 -8.70
CA ARG A 167 11.25 -9.99 -9.09
C ARG A 167 11.46 -11.49 -9.03
N GLU A 168 11.27 -12.08 -7.86
CA GLU A 168 11.56 -13.50 -7.64
C GLU A 168 10.68 -14.37 -8.54
N PHE A 169 9.41 -14.05 -8.67
CA PHE A 169 8.47 -14.83 -9.45
C PHE A 169 8.75 -14.76 -10.96
N PHE A 170 8.93 -13.57 -11.51
CA PHE A 170 9.19 -13.44 -12.95
C PHE A 170 10.55 -14.00 -13.35
N GLN A 171 11.56 -13.85 -12.51
CA GLN A 171 12.86 -14.52 -12.71
C GLN A 171 12.75 -16.04 -12.62
N ALA A 172 11.94 -16.59 -11.71
CA ALA A 172 11.67 -18.02 -11.62
C ALA A 172 10.92 -18.59 -12.84
N LEU A 173 10.24 -17.73 -13.61
CA LEU A 173 9.62 -18.03 -14.89
C LEU A 173 10.54 -17.76 -16.10
N GLY A 174 11.80 -17.38 -15.88
CA GLY A 174 12.81 -17.18 -16.93
C GLY A 174 12.87 -15.76 -17.50
N ALA A 175 12.09 -14.80 -17.00
CA ALA A 175 12.13 -13.43 -17.50
C ALA A 175 13.42 -12.68 -17.14
N THR A 176 13.87 -11.82 -18.06
CA THR A 176 14.75 -10.70 -17.71
C THR A 176 13.90 -9.58 -17.14
N VAL A 177 14.28 -8.98 -16.01
CA VAL A 177 13.47 -7.98 -15.32
C VAL A 177 14.14 -6.60 -15.29
N VAL A 178 13.34 -5.56 -15.52
CA VAL A 178 13.77 -4.16 -15.49
C VAL A 178 12.88 -3.40 -14.49
N GLN A 179 13.50 -2.83 -13.46
CA GLN A 179 12.78 -2.05 -12.45
C GLN A 179 12.67 -0.59 -12.91
N THR A 180 11.43 -0.10 -13.05
CA THR A 180 11.15 1.32 -13.32
C THR A 180 9.92 1.81 -12.55
N ALA A 181 9.85 3.13 -12.34
CA ALA A 181 8.67 3.77 -11.74
C ALA A 181 7.42 3.60 -12.65
N PRO A 182 6.20 3.61 -12.09
CA PRO A 182 4.98 3.45 -12.89
C PRO A 182 4.84 4.45 -14.03
N GLY A 183 5.23 5.72 -13.83
CA GLY A 183 5.13 6.75 -14.88
C GLY A 183 5.99 6.51 -16.12
N GLU A 184 6.96 5.59 -16.07
CA GLU A 184 7.90 5.30 -17.17
C GLU A 184 7.45 4.12 -18.05
N VAL A 185 6.45 3.35 -17.62
CA VAL A 185 6.07 2.07 -18.25
C VAL A 185 5.52 2.27 -19.67
N TYR A 186 4.66 3.27 -19.87
CA TYR A 186 4.11 3.56 -21.21
C TYR A 186 5.22 3.75 -22.25
N THR A 187 6.19 4.61 -21.93
CA THR A 187 7.33 4.88 -22.84
C THR A 187 8.22 3.65 -23.02
N ALA A 188 8.43 2.85 -21.96
CA ALA A 188 9.21 1.61 -22.07
C ALA A 188 8.55 0.58 -22.99
N LEU A 189 7.22 0.43 -22.93
CA LEU A 189 6.43 -0.41 -23.84
C LEU A 189 6.46 0.13 -25.27
N GLU A 190 6.24 1.44 -25.44
CA GLU A 190 6.20 2.09 -26.74
C GLU A 190 7.51 1.95 -27.52
N ARG A 191 8.65 2.08 -26.80
CA ARG A 191 9.99 1.93 -27.38
C ARG A 191 10.48 0.49 -27.47
N GLY A 192 9.67 -0.50 -27.07
CA GLY A 192 10.08 -1.90 -27.06
C GLY A 192 11.21 -2.22 -26.08
N VAL A 193 11.43 -1.38 -25.05
CA VAL A 193 12.42 -1.64 -23.99
C VAL A 193 12.01 -2.84 -23.16
N VAL A 194 10.69 -3.04 -23.01
CA VAL A 194 10.10 -4.19 -22.31
C VAL A 194 8.99 -4.82 -23.15
N ASP A 195 8.79 -6.13 -23.00
CA ASP A 195 7.76 -6.94 -23.66
C ASP A 195 6.47 -7.03 -22.84
N GLY A 196 6.46 -6.46 -21.63
CA GLY A 196 5.33 -6.49 -20.72
C GLY A 196 5.71 -5.99 -19.33
N TYR A 197 4.78 -6.17 -18.39
CA TYR A 197 4.94 -5.67 -17.02
C TYR A 197 4.08 -6.44 -16.02
N GLY A 198 4.41 -6.32 -14.73
CA GLY A 198 3.56 -6.73 -13.63
C GLY A 198 2.73 -5.56 -13.11
N TRP A 199 1.42 -5.77 -12.89
CA TRP A 199 0.52 -4.77 -12.31
C TRP A 199 -0.74 -5.43 -11.71
N PRO A 200 -1.43 -4.77 -10.75
CA PRO A 200 -2.75 -5.25 -10.30
C PRO A 200 -3.77 -5.34 -11.44
N ILE A 201 -4.87 -6.05 -11.18
CA ILE A 201 -6.00 -6.20 -12.13
C ILE A 201 -6.57 -4.85 -12.58
N HIS A 202 -6.41 -3.80 -11.79
CA HIS A 202 -6.88 -2.44 -12.07
C HIS A 202 -5.74 -1.44 -12.25
N GLY A 203 -6.06 -0.27 -12.80
CA GLY A 203 -5.17 0.89 -12.88
C GLY A 203 -4.37 1.03 -14.16
N ILE A 204 -4.37 0.06 -15.08
CA ILE A 204 -3.64 0.18 -16.36
C ILE A 204 -4.18 1.30 -17.24
N PHE A 205 -5.46 1.67 -17.06
CA PHE A 205 -6.07 2.79 -17.78
C PHE A 205 -5.68 4.15 -17.19
N ASP A 206 -5.34 4.22 -15.90
CA ASP A 206 -4.87 5.45 -15.26
C ASP A 206 -3.57 5.97 -15.89
N PHE A 207 -2.80 5.07 -16.53
CA PHE A 207 -1.52 5.33 -17.19
C PHE A 207 -1.55 5.11 -18.70
N ASN A 208 -2.71 4.86 -19.33
CA ASN A 208 -2.88 4.53 -20.74
C ASN A 208 -2.12 3.27 -21.19
N TRP A 209 -1.66 2.39 -20.28
CA TRP A 209 -0.90 1.20 -20.67
C TRP A 209 -1.70 0.20 -21.49
N HIS A 210 -3.03 0.24 -21.40
CA HIS A 210 -3.94 -0.57 -22.21
C HIS A 210 -3.72 -0.42 -23.71
N GLU A 211 -3.28 0.74 -24.18
CA GLU A 211 -2.98 0.99 -25.59
C GLU A 211 -1.85 0.10 -26.15
N LYS A 212 -0.89 -0.25 -25.28
CA LYS A 212 0.29 -1.07 -25.60
C LYS A 212 0.16 -2.50 -25.14
N THR A 213 -0.87 -2.85 -24.37
CA THR A 213 -1.11 -4.19 -23.80
C THR A 213 -1.99 -5.01 -24.75
N ARG A 214 -1.65 -6.28 -24.95
CA ARG A 214 -2.44 -7.21 -25.79
C ARG A 214 -2.95 -8.41 -24.98
N HIS A 215 -2.23 -8.81 -23.96
CA HIS A 215 -2.54 -10.02 -23.20
C HIS A 215 -2.41 -9.80 -21.70
N ARG A 216 -3.24 -10.50 -20.93
CA ARG A 216 -3.15 -10.62 -19.48
C ARG A 216 -3.10 -12.10 -19.11
N VAL A 217 -2.09 -12.50 -18.34
CA VAL A 217 -1.92 -13.89 -17.90
C VAL A 217 -2.82 -14.18 -16.70
N GLU A 218 -3.54 -15.31 -16.79
CA GLU A 218 -4.39 -15.86 -15.72
C GLU A 218 -3.83 -17.21 -15.21
N PRO A 219 -4.03 -17.53 -13.93
CA PRO A 219 -4.68 -16.73 -12.90
C PRO A 219 -3.79 -15.58 -12.43
N GLY A 220 -4.41 -14.60 -11.75
CA GLY A 220 -3.67 -13.62 -10.98
C GLY A 220 -2.96 -14.27 -9.78
N PHE A 221 -1.95 -13.59 -9.24
CA PHE A 221 -1.13 -14.04 -8.13
C PHE A 221 -0.96 -12.90 -7.11
N TYR A 222 -0.54 -13.22 -5.88
CA TYR A 222 -0.39 -12.26 -4.78
C TYR A 222 -1.66 -11.41 -4.56
N ASN A 223 -1.51 -10.35 -3.77
CA ASN A 223 -2.57 -9.38 -3.53
C ASN A 223 -1.96 -7.99 -3.45
N ALA A 224 -2.47 -7.05 -4.22
CA ALA A 224 -1.98 -5.68 -4.17
C ALA A 224 -2.15 -5.12 -2.77
N GLU A 225 -1.14 -4.43 -2.32
CA GLU A 225 -1.12 -3.73 -1.06
C GLU A 225 -0.77 -2.27 -1.33
N VAL A 226 -1.63 -1.39 -0.89
CA VAL A 226 -1.37 0.04 -0.74
C VAL A 226 -1.77 0.43 0.66
N SER A 227 -0.92 1.18 1.32
CA SER A 227 -1.08 1.50 2.74
C SER A 227 -0.85 2.97 3.05
N LEU A 228 -1.36 3.36 4.20
CA LEU A 228 -0.95 4.55 4.92
C LEU A 228 0.06 4.15 5.98
N VAL A 229 1.28 4.69 5.86
CA VAL A 229 2.34 4.56 6.87
C VAL A 229 2.67 5.93 7.44
N MET A 230 2.92 6.02 8.75
CA MET A 230 3.21 7.27 9.43
C MET A 230 4.55 7.19 10.16
N ASN A 231 5.27 8.30 10.22
CA ASN A 231 6.47 8.41 11.04
C ASN A 231 6.16 8.13 12.53
N LEU A 232 6.92 7.24 13.16
CA LEU A 232 6.67 6.78 14.53
C LEU A 232 6.90 7.90 15.56
N ASP A 233 7.91 8.75 15.38
CA ASP A 233 8.18 9.84 16.34
C ASP A 233 7.07 10.89 16.24
N ARG A 234 6.60 11.19 15.05
CA ARG A 234 5.45 12.06 14.85
C ARG A 234 4.17 11.48 15.47
N TRP A 235 3.95 10.17 15.33
CA TRP A 235 2.85 9.45 15.99
C TRP A 235 2.92 9.55 17.52
N LYS A 236 4.11 9.34 18.10
CA LYS A 236 4.33 9.48 19.55
C LYS A 236 4.08 10.90 20.05
N GLY A 237 4.36 11.90 19.23
CA GLY A 237 4.09 13.32 19.53
C GLY A 237 2.61 13.72 19.49
N LEU A 238 1.71 12.90 18.96
CA LEU A 238 0.27 13.14 18.99
C LEU A 238 -0.29 12.88 20.40
N THR A 239 -1.35 13.61 20.78
CA THR A 239 -2.13 13.31 21.99
C THR A 239 -2.85 11.95 21.83
N ALA A 240 -3.31 11.37 22.96
CA ALA A 240 -4.11 10.15 22.92
C ALA A 240 -5.37 10.32 22.07
N ALA A 241 -6.07 11.46 22.21
CA ALA A 241 -7.27 11.79 21.44
C ALA A 241 -6.99 11.87 19.92
N GLN A 242 -5.85 12.46 19.53
CA GLN A 242 -5.44 12.55 18.12
C GLN A 242 -5.09 11.17 17.55
N ARG A 243 -4.36 10.34 18.30
CA ARG A 243 -4.06 8.95 17.89
C ARG A 243 -5.33 8.11 17.74
N ASP A 244 -6.24 8.19 18.71
CA ASP A 244 -7.51 7.46 18.65
C ASP A 244 -8.37 7.91 17.46
N PHE A 245 -8.44 9.21 17.23
CA PHE A 245 -9.16 9.76 16.07
C PHE A 245 -8.58 9.23 14.77
N LEU A 246 -7.26 9.37 14.55
CA LEU A 246 -6.60 8.91 13.32
C LEU A 246 -6.74 7.38 13.15
N SER A 247 -6.61 6.60 14.23
CA SER A 247 -6.79 5.14 14.19
C SER A 247 -8.20 4.74 13.77
N ARG A 248 -9.25 5.39 14.33
CA ARG A 248 -10.64 5.12 13.92
C ARG A 248 -10.89 5.47 12.46
N GLN A 249 -10.36 6.59 11.99
CA GLN A 249 -10.48 6.98 10.58
C GLN A 249 -9.76 5.99 9.66
N ALA A 250 -8.57 5.53 10.03
CA ALA A 250 -7.80 4.54 9.29
C ALA A 250 -8.55 3.20 9.17
N VAL A 251 -9.12 2.70 10.28
CA VAL A 251 -9.96 1.47 10.28
C VAL A 251 -11.22 1.64 9.43
N ALA A 252 -11.87 2.80 9.51
CA ALA A 252 -13.05 3.09 8.68
C ALA A 252 -12.70 3.15 7.19
N PHE A 253 -11.50 3.59 6.83
CA PHE A 253 -11.02 3.57 5.45
C PHE A 253 -10.77 2.13 4.97
N GLU A 254 -10.10 1.28 5.77
CA GLU A 254 -9.93 -0.14 5.46
C GLU A 254 -11.26 -0.89 5.24
N ALA A 255 -12.29 -0.54 6.00
CA ALA A 255 -13.60 -1.17 5.87
C ALA A 255 -14.22 -0.98 4.47
N GLN A 256 -13.76 0.02 3.71
CA GLN A 256 -14.20 0.26 2.33
C GLN A 256 -13.54 -0.69 1.31
N ASN A 257 -12.55 -1.49 1.69
CA ASN A 257 -11.81 -2.36 0.78
C ASN A 257 -12.68 -3.38 0.02
N ASN A 258 -13.87 -3.72 0.53
CA ASN A 258 -14.81 -4.56 -0.21
C ASN A 258 -15.24 -3.97 -1.57
N SER A 259 -15.18 -2.65 -1.72
CA SER A 259 -15.49 -1.96 -2.98
C SER A 259 -14.53 -2.33 -4.12
N TRP A 260 -13.29 -2.74 -3.79
CA TRP A 260 -12.33 -3.19 -4.78
C TRP A 260 -12.78 -4.42 -5.57
N LYS A 261 -13.63 -5.30 -5.00
CA LYS A 261 -14.18 -6.45 -5.72
C LYS A 261 -14.94 -6.02 -6.97
N LYS A 262 -15.91 -5.13 -6.76
CA LYS A 262 -16.72 -4.58 -7.87
C LYS A 262 -15.86 -3.79 -8.85
N TYR A 263 -14.95 -2.96 -8.35
CA TYR A 263 -14.04 -2.18 -9.19
C TYR A 263 -13.17 -3.09 -10.07
N ASN A 264 -12.63 -4.18 -9.54
CA ASN A 264 -11.80 -5.13 -10.27
C ASN A 264 -12.60 -5.91 -11.34
N GLU A 265 -13.87 -6.25 -11.06
CA GLU A 265 -14.77 -6.84 -12.06
C GLU A 265 -15.03 -5.85 -13.22
N ASP A 266 -15.27 -4.58 -12.91
CA ASP A 266 -15.48 -3.54 -13.91
C ASP A 266 -14.21 -3.31 -14.75
N GLU A 267 -13.04 -3.26 -14.13
CA GLU A 267 -11.75 -3.16 -14.81
C GLU A 267 -11.48 -4.38 -15.71
N THR A 268 -11.83 -5.59 -15.27
CA THR A 268 -11.73 -6.80 -16.09
C THR A 268 -12.57 -6.68 -17.35
N ARG A 269 -13.84 -6.25 -17.24
CA ARG A 269 -14.71 -6.01 -18.40
C ARG A 269 -14.17 -4.92 -19.31
N ARG A 270 -13.66 -3.85 -18.74
CA ARG A 270 -13.05 -2.74 -19.46
C ARG A 270 -11.81 -3.16 -20.26
N GLN A 271 -10.96 -4.03 -19.67
CA GLN A 271 -9.81 -4.60 -20.37
C GLN A 271 -10.23 -5.47 -21.55
N GLN A 272 -11.25 -6.34 -21.37
CA GLN A 272 -11.80 -7.15 -22.46
C GLN A 272 -12.35 -6.26 -23.60
N ALA A 273 -13.11 -5.22 -23.26
CA ALA A 273 -13.63 -4.27 -24.23
C ALA A 273 -12.53 -3.49 -24.97
N ALA A 274 -11.37 -3.27 -24.34
CA ALA A 274 -10.20 -2.66 -24.96
C ALA A 274 -9.37 -3.67 -25.80
N GLY A 275 -9.82 -4.92 -25.94
CA GLY A 275 -9.17 -5.96 -26.76
C GLY A 275 -8.02 -6.69 -26.07
N ILE A 276 -7.87 -6.57 -24.75
CA ILE A 276 -6.86 -7.31 -23.99
C ILE A 276 -7.37 -8.75 -23.78
N GLN A 277 -6.65 -9.71 -24.34
CA GLN A 277 -7.00 -11.13 -24.26
C GLN A 277 -6.45 -11.78 -23.00
N ALA A 278 -7.27 -12.57 -22.30
CA ALA A 278 -6.83 -13.40 -21.20
C ALA A 278 -6.07 -14.63 -21.75
N ILE A 279 -4.86 -14.87 -21.25
CA ILE A 279 -4.12 -16.12 -21.45
C ILE A 279 -4.43 -17.01 -20.26
N SER A 280 -5.19 -18.07 -20.48
CA SER A 280 -5.52 -19.04 -19.45
C SER A 280 -4.80 -20.37 -19.75
N PHE A 281 -4.35 -21.03 -18.70
CA PHE A 281 -3.72 -22.35 -18.77
C PHE A 281 -4.75 -23.42 -18.35
N ASP A 282 -4.43 -24.70 -18.61
CA ASP A 282 -5.19 -25.79 -18.01
C ASP A 282 -5.13 -25.73 -16.47
N ALA A 283 -6.08 -26.41 -15.81
CA ALA A 283 -6.26 -26.30 -14.35
C ALA A 283 -5.01 -26.70 -13.54
N ALA A 284 -4.25 -27.69 -14.01
CA ALA A 284 -3.03 -28.15 -13.32
C ALA A 284 -1.92 -27.11 -13.46
N THR A 285 -1.68 -26.62 -14.68
CA THR A 285 -0.69 -25.57 -14.99
C THR A 285 -1.03 -24.26 -14.29
N ALA A 286 -2.29 -23.86 -14.27
CA ALA A 286 -2.76 -22.66 -13.57
C ALA A 286 -2.49 -22.73 -12.05
N ARG A 287 -2.73 -23.89 -11.44
CA ARG A 287 -2.42 -24.13 -10.03
C ARG A 287 -0.93 -24.07 -9.78
N GLN A 288 -0.12 -24.76 -10.58
CA GLN A 288 1.34 -24.72 -10.45
C GLN A 288 1.90 -23.30 -10.59
N PHE A 289 1.38 -22.51 -11.54
CA PHE A 289 1.76 -21.10 -11.71
C PHE A 289 1.47 -20.27 -10.46
N HIS A 290 0.27 -20.41 -9.91
CA HIS A 290 -0.15 -19.69 -8.70
C HIS A 290 0.69 -20.11 -7.48
N ASP A 291 0.84 -21.42 -7.24
CA ASP A 291 1.58 -21.95 -6.10
C ASP A 291 3.06 -21.55 -6.16
N ARG A 292 3.67 -21.61 -7.37
CA ARG A 292 5.04 -21.19 -7.60
C ARG A 292 5.29 -19.74 -7.20
N ALA A 293 4.32 -18.84 -7.45
CA ALA A 293 4.42 -17.43 -7.05
C ALA A 293 4.61 -17.31 -5.53
N TYR A 294 3.74 -17.97 -4.76
CA TYR A 294 3.81 -17.91 -3.28
C TYR A 294 5.02 -18.65 -2.71
N GLU A 295 5.39 -19.80 -3.27
CA GLU A 295 6.54 -20.58 -2.81
C GLU A 295 7.85 -19.81 -2.93
N VAL A 296 8.13 -19.24 -4.12
CA VAL A 296 9.39 -18.51 -4.33
C VAL A 296 9.47 -17.25 -3.48
N ALA A 297 8.35 -16.55 -3.34
CA ALA A 297 8.31 -15.32 -2.55
C ALA A 297 8.41 -15.59 -1.04
N TRP A 298 7.72 -16.60 -0.50
CA TRP A 298 7.88 -16.98 0.91
C TRP A 298 9.27 -17.54 1.21
N ALA A 299 9.85 -18.31 0.30
CA ALA A 299 11.24 -18.79 0.45
C ALA A 299 12.24 -17.63 0.51
N GLY A 300 12.10 -16.65 -0.40
CA GLY A 300 12.90 -15.42 -0.39
C GLY A 300 12.70 -14.60 0.90
N MET A 301 11.47 -14.42 1.31
CA MET A 301 11.12 -13.68 2.53
C MET A 301 11.68 -14.32 3.80
N ILE A 302 11.53 -15.64 3.96
CA ILE A 302 12.04 -16.36 5.13
C ILE A 302 13.57 -16.32 5.16
N LYS A 303 14.23 -16.39 4.00
CA LYS A 303 15.69 -16.24 3.89
C LYS A 303 16.15 -14.84 4.29
N ALA A 304 15.44 -13.79 3.83
CA ALA A 304 15.79 -12.40 4.11
C ALA A 304 15.43 -11.97 5.54
N SER A 305 14.41 -12.57 6.13
CA SER A 305 13.92 -12.29 7.48
C SER A 305 13.60 -13.59 8.24
N PRO A 306 14.64 -14.29 8.77
CA PRO A 306 14.46 -15.58 9.43
C PRO A 306 13.61 -15.52 10.70
N VAL A 307 13.58 -14.36 11.37
CA VAL A 307 12.80 -14.16 12.61
C VAL A 307 11.33 -13.87 12.29
N TYR A 308 11.07 -12.93 11.40
CA TYR A 308 9.70 -12.45 11.14
C TYR A 308 9.02 -13.16 9.97
N GLY A 309 9.77 -13.62 8.96
CA GLY A 309 9.22 -14.30 7.78
C GLY A 309 8.29 -15.47 8.12
N PRO A 310 8.69 -16.43 8.98
CA PRO A 310 7.81 -17.52 9.41
C PRO A 310 6.57 -17.05 10.18
N GLN A 311 6.69 -16.02 11.04
CA GLN A 311 5.57 -15.45 11.79
C GLN A 311 4.56 -14.79 10.85
N MET A 312 5.05 -13.99 9.88
CA MET A 312 4.20 -13.35 8.87
C MET A 312 3.50 -14.41 8.01
N ARG A 313 4.22 -15.45 7.54
CA ARG A 313 3.61 -16.53 6.76
C ARG A 313 2.46 -17.19 7.51
N LYS A 314 2.64 -17.48 8.80
CA LYS A 314 1.61 -18.11 9.65
C LYS A 314 0.34 -17.25 9.74
N LEU A 315 0.47 -15.92 9.83
CA LEU A 315 -0.66 -15.01 10.02
C LEU A 315 -1.28 -14.50 8.70
N PHE A 316 -0.54 -14.60 7.59
CA PHE A 316 -0.94 -14.06 6.28
C PHE A 316 -1.52 -15.12 5.34
N SER A 317 -1.20 -16.40 5.56
CA SER A 317 -1.68 -17.51 4.73
C SER A 317 -2.97 -18.12 5.30
N ARG A 318 -3.75 -18.72 4.39
CA ARG A 318 -4.93 -19.55 4.74
C ARG A 318 -4.52 -20.96 5.07
#